data_b78cc6817bce1bf50c2a6469626377cf
#
_entry.id   b78cc6817bce1bf50c2a6469626377cf
#
_cell.length_a   1.000
_cell.length_b   1.000
_cell.length_c   1.000
_cell.angle_alpha   90.00
_cell.angle_beta   90.00
_cell.angle_gamma   90.00
#
_symmetry.space_group_name_H-M   'P 1'
#
loop_
_entity.id
_entity.type
_entity.pdbx_description
1 polymer ?
#
loop_
_entity_poly.entity_id
_entity_poly.type
_entity_poly.pdbx_seq_one_letter_code
_entity_poly.pdbx_strand_id
1 'polypeptide(L)'
;MALRAARTGARTTARRRAREIALQALYAWKLQGGDALGHARTLEGWEQCDQGLAEQLLSQIILKSDSLEERISPHLDRSLASLSPVERVILLIGAYELAERPETPFKVVLNEAIELGKSFGGTDGHKFVNGVLEKLAVELRAEEIARVRQAV
;
A
#
# COMPACT_ATOMS: atom_id res chain seq x y z
N MET A 1 10.42 -0.95 -17.00
CA MET A 1 9.74 0.35 -17.14
C MET A 1 9.46 0.91 -15.76
N ALA A 2 9.84 2.15 -15.50
CA ALA A 2 9.63 2.77 -14.21
C ALA A 2 8.18 3.25 -14.07
N LEU A 3 7.57 2.96 -12.93
CA LEU A 3 6.25 3.46 -12.59
C LEU A 3 6.40 4.88 -12.01
N ARG A 4 5.60 5.81 -12.48
CA ARG A 4 5.65 7.20 -12.00
C ARG A 4 4.26 7.66 -11.58
N ALA A 5 4.22 8.49 -10.53
CA ALA A 5 2.99 9.12 -10.09
C ALA A 5 2.53 10.19 -11.06
N ALA A 6 1.22 10.28 -11.25
CA ALA A 6 0.63 11.42 -11.94
C ALA A 6 0.78 12.66 -11.06
N ARG A 7 0.99 13.83 -11.67
CA ARG A 7 1.06 15.08 -10.92
C ARG A 7 -0.33 15.44 -10.40
N THR A 8 -0.47 15.55 -9.10
CA THR A 8 -1.75 15.87 -8.46
C THR A 8 -1.83 17.32 -7.97
N GLY A 9 -0.70 18.05 -7.94
CA GLY A 9 -0.66 19.38 -7.37
C GLY A 9 -0.72 19.41 -5.84
N ALA A 10 -0.94 18.27 -5.19
CA ALA A 10 -1.01 18.18 -3.74
C ALA A 10 0.39 18.12 -3.13
N ARG A 11 0.55 18.79 -1.96
CA ARG A 11 1.82 18.73 -1.22
C ARG A 11 2.00 17.32 -0.63
N THR A 12 3.10 16.67 -0.98
CA THR A 12 3.40 15.32 -0.54
C THR A 12 4.20 15.35 0.77
N THR A 13 3.70 14.64 1.79
CA THR A 13 4.42 14.48 3.07
C THR A 13 5.53 13.45 2.91
N ALA A 14 6.49 13.44 3.84
CA ALA A 14 7.60 12.48 3.83
C ALA A 14 7.08 11.04 3.92
N ARG A 15 6.02 10.79 4.70
CA ARG A 15 5.43 9.45 4.85
C ARG A 15 4.68 9.01 3.60
N ARG A 16 3.93 9.91 2.98
CA ARG A 16 3.25 9.60 1.71
C ARG A 16 4.29 9.29 0.64
N ARG A 17 5.36 10.07 0.58
CA ARG A 17 6.45 9.83 -0.36
C ARG A 17 7.11 8.46 -0.12
N ALA A 18 7.27 8.05 1.13
CA ALA A 18 7.80 6.72 1.45
C ALA A 18 6.91 5.62 0.89
N ARG A 19 5.58 5.77 0.97
CA ARG A 19 4.65 4.80 0.40
C ARG A 19 4.70 4.78 -1.13
N GLU A 20 4.87 5.94 -1.76
CA GLU A 20 5.06 6.02 -3.22
C GLU A 20 6.36 5.33 -3.66
N ILE A 21 7.44 5.55 -2.93
CA ILE A 21 8.72 4.88 -3.17
C ILE A 21 8.57 3.36 -3.01
N ALA A 22 7.92 2.92 -1.91
CA ALA A 22 7.69 1.51 -1.66
C ALA A 22 6.85 0.87 -2.79
N LEU A 23 5.81 1.55 -3.24
CA LEU A 23 4.99 1.06 -4.36
C LEU A 23 5.82 0.85 -5.61
N GLN A 24 6.63 1.83 -6.00
CA GLN A 24 7.46 1.75 -7.20
C GLN A 24 8.48 0.61 -7.10
N ALA A 25 9.13 0.46 -5.96
CA ALA A 25 10.13 -0.58 -5.76
C ALA A 25 9.50 -1.97 -5.68
N LEU A 26 8.35 -2.12 -5.02
CA LEU A 26 7.63 -3.39 -4.97
C LEU A 26 7.07 -3.79 -6.34
N TYR A 27 6.61 -2.82 -7.11
CA TYR A 27 6.15 -3.05 -8.47
C TYR A 27 7.29 -3.65 -9.32
N ALA A 28 8.45 -3.02 -9.28
CA ALA A 28 9.62 -3.53 -10.02
C ALA A 28 10.03 -4.93 -9.52
N TRP A 29 10.00 -5.15 -8.22
CA TRP A 29 10.33 -6.44 -7.62
C TRP A 29 9.35 -7.54 -8.05
N LYS A 30 8.06 -7.25 -8.10
CA LYS A 30 7.04 -8.22 -8.57
C LYS A 30 7.29 -8.63 -10.02
N LEU A 31 7.73 -7.71 -10.85
CA LEU A 31 7.93 -7.97 -12.27
C LEU A 31 9.30 -8.61 -12.59
N GLN A 32 10.33 -8.23 -11.87
CA GLN A 32 11.72 -8.58 -12.24
C GLN A 32 12.50 -9.27 -11.12
N GLY A 33 11.99 -9.25 -9.87
CA GLY A 33 12.77 -9.69 -8.73
C GLY A 33 13.88 -8.71 -8.39
N GLY A 34 14.93 -9.21 -7.74
CA GLY A 34 16.11 -8.43 -7.43
C GLY A 34 16.04 -7.70 -6.09
N ASP A 35 16.91 -6.70 -5.93
CA ASP A 35 17.08 -5.93 -4.70
C ASP A 35 16.14 -4.72 -4.68
N ALA A 36 14.97 -4.90 -4.07
CA ALA A 36 13.97 -3.84 -4.01
C ALA A 36 14.47 -2.61 -3.24
N LEU A 37 15.19 -2.79 -2.15
CA LEU A 37 15.69 -1.68 -1.34
C LEU A 37 16.77 -0.90 -2.10
N GLY A 38 17.69 -1.60 -2.76
CA GLY A 38 18.69 -0.97 -3.60
C GLY A 38 18.06 -0.14 -4.71
N HIS A 39 17.02 -0.69 -5.34
CA HIS A 39 16.26 0.05 -6.36
C HIS A 39 15.58 1.29 -5.77
N ALA A 40 14.94 1.15 -4.62
CA ALA A 40 14.26 2.27 -3.96
C ALA A 40 15.19 3.46 -3.69
N ARG A 41 16.42 3.17 -3.29
CA ARG A 41 17.43 4.21 -3.00
C ARG A 41 17.83 5.02 -4.23
N THR A 42 17.59 4.50 -5.43
CA THR A 42 17.87 5.21 -6.68
C THR A 42 16.70 6.03 -7.18
N LEU A 43 15.53 5.90 -6.58
CA LEU A 43 14.32 6.58 -7.07
C LEU A 43 14.31 8.05 -6.67
N GLU A 44 13.76 8.87 -7.55
CA GLU A 44 13.50 10.28 -7.25
C GLU A 44 12.58 10.38 -6.05
N GLY A 45 12.95 11.21 -5.10
CA GLY A 45 12.18 11.39 -3.86
C GLY A 45 12.69 10.59 -2.67
N TRP A 46 13.66 9.68 -2.87
CA TRP A 46 14.21 8.91 -1.75
C TRP A 46 14.77 9.81 -0.64
N GLU A 47 15.52 10.84 -1.01
CA GLU A 47 16.15 11.75 -0.03
C GLU A 47 15.13 12.58 0.75
N GLN A 48 13.93 12.77 0.20
CA GLN A 48 12.88 13.58 0.82
C GLN A 48 11.83 12.73 1.55
N CYS A 49 11.92 11.39 1.48
CA CYS A 49 10.94 10.52 2.10
C CYS A 49 11.33 10.10 3.51
N ASP A 50 10.37 9.54 4.23
CA ASP A 50 10.63 8.83 5.49
C ASP A 50 11.31 7.51 5.14
N GLN A 51 12.63 7.49 5.13
CA GLN A 51 13.42 6.34 4.70
C GLN A 51 13.21 5.12 5.58
N GLY A 52 13.05 5.33 6.89
CA GLY A 52 12.76 4.25 7.82
C GLY A 52 11.45 3.54 7.50
N LEU A 53 10.41 4.29 7.18
CA LEU A 53 9.13 3.72 6.77
C LEU A 53 9.27 2.96 5.43
N ALA A 54 9.95 3.55 4.45
CA ALA A 54 10.16 2.90 3.16
C ALA A 54 10.91 1.57 3.31
N GLU A 55 11.98 1.55 4.10
CA GLU A 55 12.75 0.34 4.35
C GLU A 55 11.92 -0.73 5.04
N GLN A 56 11.13 -0.34 6.04
CA GLN A 56 10.26 -1.27 6.74
C GLN A 56 9.20 -1.86 5.81
N LEU A 57 8.53 -1.02 5.04
CA LEU A 57 7.51 -1.49 4.09
C LEU A 57 8.12 -2.50 3.10
N LEU A 58 9.27 -2.16 2.52
CA LEU A 58 9.90 -3.04 1.54
C LEU A 58 10.33 -4.38 2.14
N SER A 59 11.10 -4.35 3.23
CA SER A 59 11.63 -5.57 3.82
C SER A 59 10.54 -6.48 4.37
N GLN A 60 9.55 -5.91 5.04
CA GLN A 60 8.51 -6.70 5.70
C GLN A 60 7.46 -7.21 4.71
N ILE A 61 7.08 -6.41 3.72
CA ILE A 61 6.11 -6.84 2.72
C ILE A 61 6.68 -7.96 1.86
N ILE A 62 7.94 -7.84 1.45
CA ILE A 62 8.60 -8.89 0.67
C ILE A 62 8.65 -10.20 1.48
N LEU A 63 9.04 -10.10 2.75
CA LEU A 63 9.12 -11.27 3.64
C LEU A 63 7.75 -11.92 3.84
N LYS A 64 6.69 -11.13 3.98
CA LYS A 64 5.35 -11.58 4.34
C LYS A 64 4.38 -11.62 3.14
N SER A 65 4.89 -11.47 1.93
CA SER A 65 4.07 -11.35 0.72
C SER A 65 3.01 -12.45 0.60
N ASP A 66 3.41 -13.71 0.77
CA ASP A 66 2.48 -14.84 0.63
C ASP A 66 1.39 -14.81 1.69
N SER A 67 1.74 -14.56 2.95
CA SER A 67 0.75 -14.51 4.03
C SER A 67 -0.19 -13.32 3.89
N LEU A 68 0.32 -12.17 3.40
CA LEU A 68 -0.53 -11.01 3.13
C LEU A 68 -1.51 -11.30 1.99
N GLU A 69 -1.06 -11.95 0.94
CA GLU A 69 -1.93 -12.32 -0.18
C GLU A 69 -3.00 -13.33 0.25
N GLU A 70 -2.69 -14.24 1.15
CA GLU A 70 -3.67 -15.15 1.73
C GLU A 70 -4.77 -14.41 2.51
N ARG A 71 -4.43 -13.31 3.18
CA ARG A 71 -5.41 -12.49 3.90
C ARG A 71 -6.26 -11.65 2.95
N ILE A 72 -5.69 -11.20 1.85
CA ILE A 72 -6.38 -10.36 0.86
C ILE A 72 -7.38 -11.20 0.04
N SER A 73 -6.99 -12.39 -0.37
CA SER A 73 -7.76 -13.23 -1.30
C SER A 73 -9.23 -13.42 -0.94
N PRO A 74 -9.62 -13.69 0.32
CA PRO A 74 -11.03 -13.89 0.66
C PRO A 74 -11.92 -12.68 0.43
N HIS A 75 -11.33 -11.49 0.32
CA HIS A 75 -12.06 -10.23 0.14
C HIS A 75 -12.13 -9.78 -1.32
N LEU A 76 -11.55 -10.56 -2.23
CA LEU A 76 -11.59 -10.27 -3.66
C LEU A 76 -12.82 -10.92 -4.32
N ASP A 77 -13.36 -10.25 -5.33
CA ASP A 77 -14.40 -10.82 -6.18
C ASP A 77 -13.81 -11.52 -7.42
N ARG A 78 -12.49 -11.61 -7.48
CA ARG A 78 -11.72 -12.17 -8.60
C ARG A 78 -10.42 -12.78 -8.08
N SER A 79 -9.66 -13.49 -8.92
CA SER A 79 -8.39 -14.06 -8.51
C SER A 79 -7.31 -12.98 -8.37
N LEU A 80 -6.32 -13.23 -7.49
CA LEU A 80 -5.15 -12.34 -7.37
C LEU A 80 -4.44 -12.15 -8.71
N ALA A 81 -4.34 -13.23 -9.50
CA ALA A 81 -3.66 -13.21 -10.78
C ALA A 81 -4.32 -12.27 -11.80
N SER A 82 -5.63 -11.98 -11.62
CA SER A 82 -6.37 -11.09 -12.53
C SER A 82 -6.21 -9.61 -12.19
N LEU A 83 -5.61 -9.29 -11.03
CA LEU A 83 -5.38 -7.90 -10.63
C LEU A 83 -4.23 -7.28 -11.40
N SER A 84 -4.31 -5.97 -11.65
CA SER A 84 -3.15 -5.27 -12.19
C SER A 84 -2.02 -5.32 -11.16
N PRO A 85 -0.75 -5.35 -11.61
CA PRO A 85 0.38 -5.34 -10.66
C PRO A 85 0.35 -4.16 -9.69
N VAL A 86 -0.10 -2.99 -10.14
CA VAL A 86 -0.20 -1.79 -9.30
C VAL A 86 -1.23 -2.00 -8.19
N GLU A 87 -2.44 -2.44 -8.52
CA GLU A 87 -3.48 -2.71 -7.54
C GLU A 87 -3.04 -3.75 -6.52
N ARG A 88 -2.40 -4.81 -7.00
CA ARG A 88 -1.88 -5.88 -6.15
C ARG A 88 -0.87 -5.36 -5.13
N VAL A 89 0.05 -4.48 -5.56
CA VAL A 89 1.06 -3.89 -4.66
C VAL A 89 0.40 -2.93 -3.66
N ILE A 90 -0.56 -2.11 -4.10
CA ILE A 90 -1.27 -1.22 -3.18
C ILE A 90 -1.99 -2.02 -2.10
N LEU A 91 -2.63 -3.13 -2.46
CA LEU A 91 -3.27 -4.02 -1.50
C LEU A 91 -2.28 -4.61 -0.51
N LEU A 92 -1.09 -4.99 -0.97
CA LEU A 92 -0.03 -5.49 -0.08
C LEU A 92 0.39 -4.44 0.93
N ILE A 93 0.59 -3.19 0.51
CA ILE A 93 0.96 -2.10 1.39
C ILE A 93 -0.14 -1.86 2.43
N GLY A 94 -1.38 -1.75 1.99
CA GLY A 94 -2.51 -1.52 2.89
C GLY A 94 -2.72 -2.67 3.87
N ALA A 95 -2.67 -3.90 3.39
CA ALA A 95 -2.82 -5.08 4.23
C ALA A 95 -1.71 -5.17 5.29
N TYR A 96 -0.48 -4.88 4.89
CA TYR A 96 0.64 -4.86 5.84
C TYR A 96 0.43 -3.81 6.92
N GLU A 97 0.08 -2.59 6.55
CA GLU A 97 -0.12 -1.52 7.54
C GLU A 97 -1.30 -1.81 8.46
N LEU A 98 -2.38 -2.38 7.95
CA LEU A 98 -3.52 -2.78 8.77
C LEU A 98 -3.13 -3.88 9.77
N ALA A 99 -2.35 -4.86 9.33
CA ALA A 99 -1.98 -6.01 10.16
C ALA A 99 -0.86 -5.72 11.16
N GLU A 100 0.12 -4.91 10.76
CA GLU A 100 1.41 -4.84 11.49
C GLU A 100 1.77 -3.43 12.01
N ARG A 101 1.00 -2.40 11.67
CA ARG A 101 1.28 -1.03 12.12
C ARG A 101 0.07 -0.42 12.82
N PRO A 102 -0.25 -0.92 14.04
CA PRO A 102 -1.44 -0.45 14.78
C PRO A 102 -1.37 1.03 15.16
N GLU A 103 -0.19 1.63 15.19
CA GLU A 103 0.01 3.05 15.47
C GLU A 103 -0.51 3.95 14.34
N THR A 104 -0.68 3.40 13.12
CA THR A 104 -1.28 4.14 12.01
C THR A 104 -2.79 3.85 12.01
N PRO A 105 -3.64 4.88 12.23
CA PRO A 105 -5.09 4.66 12.24
C PRO A 105 -5.59 4.03 10.94
N PHE A 106 -6.59 3.15 11.05
CA PHE A 106 -7.09 2.43 9.88
C PHE A 106 -7.60 3.38 8.78
N LYS A 107 -8.23 4.50 9.16
CA LYS A 107 -8.71 5.49 8.19
C LYS A 107 -7.56 6.13 7.40
N VAL A 108 -6.42 6.33 8.06
CA VAL A 108 -5.21 6.85 7.39
C VAL A 108 -4.69 5.82 6.40
N VAL A 109 -4.64 4.53 6.80
CA VAL A 109 -4.20 3.46 5.90
C VAL A 109 -5.08 3.41 4.65
N LEU A 110 -6.40 3.43 4.83
CA LEU A 110 -7.34 3.41 3.71
C LEU A 110 -7.18 4.63 2.81
N ASN A 111 -7.08 5.82 3.41
CA ASN A 111 -6.94 7.06 2.65
C ASN A 111 -5.63 7.10 1.85
N GLU A 112 -4.53 6.64 2.44
CA GLU A 112 -3.24 6.60 1.74
C GLU A 112 -3.27 5.60 0.57
N ALA A 113 -3.95 4.47 0.74
CA ALA A 113 -4.13 3.51 -0.34
C ALA A 113 -4.95 4.10 -1.50
N ILE A 114 -6.00 4.87 -1.17
CA ILE A 114 -6.79 5.59 -2.18
C ILE A 114 -5.91 6.57 -2.96
N GLU A 115 -5.07 7.33 -2.25
CA GLU A 115 -4.17 8.30 -2.89
C GLU A 115 -3.15 7.61 -3.81
N LEU A 116 -2.61 6.46 -3.37
CA LEU A 116 -1.74 5.65 -4.24
C LEU A 116 -2.48 5.19 -5.50
N GLY A 117 -3.73 4.74 -5.33
CA GLY A 117 -4.56 4.32 -6.44
C GLY A 117 -4.83 5.44 -7.44
N LYS A 118 -5.09 6.65 -6.95
CA LYS A 118 -5.29 7.83 -7.80
C LYS A 118 -4.02 8.23 -8.55
N SER A 119 -2.87 8.10 -7.91
CA SER A 119 -1.58 8.51 -8.49
C SER A 119 -1.00 7.49 -9.47
N PHE A 120 -1.19 6.19 -9.22
CA PHE A 120 -0.52 5.12 -9.95
C PHE A 120 -1.45 4.13 -10.63
N GLY A 121 -2.70 4.00 -10.15
CA GLY A 121 -3.67 3.04 -10.68
C GLY A 121 -4.43 3.56 -11.90
N GLY A 122 -5.29 2.72 -12.43
CA GLY A 122 -6.23 3.11 -13.48
C GLY A 122 -7.36 3.95 -12.93
N THR A 123 -8.25 4.40 -13.79
CA THR A 123 -9.32 5.36 -13.49
C THR A 123 -10.14 5.01 -12.24
N ASP A 124 -10.49 3.74 -12.07
CA ASP A 124 -11.30 3.29 -10.93
C ASP A 124 -10.54 2.35 -9.98
N GLY A 125 -9.23 2.22 -10.16
CA GLY A 125 -8.42 1.32 -9.33
C GLY A 125 -8.50 1.63 -7.84
N HIS A 126 -8.56 2.92 -7.47
CA HIS A 126 -8.65 3.33 -6.08
C HIS A 126 -9.96 2.90 -5.41
N LYS A 127 -11.06 2.82 -6.17
CA LYS A 127 -12.37 2.37 -5.63
C LYS A 127 -12.33 0.89 -5.30
N PHE A 128 -11.75 0.09 -6.18
CA PHE A 128 -11.59 -1.34 -5.97
C PHE A 128 -10.70 -1.62 -4.75
N VAL A 129 -9.55 -0.97 -4.69
CA VAL A 129 -8.60 -1.12 -3.58
C VAL A 129 -9.27 -0.73 -2.25
N ASN A 130 -9.98 0.40 -2.23
CA ASN A 130 -10.67 0.85 -1.02
C ASN A 130 -11.70 -0.18 -0.55
N GLY A 131 -12.49 -0.73 -1.46
CA GLY A 131 -13.50 -1.73 -1.10
C GLY A 131 -12.91 -2.98 -0.46
N VAL A 132 -11.80 -3.47 -1.01
CA VAL A 132 -11.10 -4.64 -0.46
C VAL A 132 -10.51 -4.32 0.92
N LEU A 133 -9.82 -3.17 1.04
CA LEU A 133 -9.17 -2.80 2.31
C LEU A 133 -10.18 -2.48 3.41
N GLU A 134 -11.35 -1.94 3.09
CA GLU A 134 -12.41 -1.75 4.08
C GLU A 134 -12.83 -3.08 4.72
N LYS A 135 -13.02 -4.11 3.91
CA LYS A 135 -13.36 -5.45 4.39
C LYS A 135 -12.25 -6.02 5.27
N LEU A 136 -11.01 -5.85 4.84
CA LEU A 136 -9.86 -6.31 5.60
C LEU A 136 -9.71 -5.55 6.92
N ALA A 137 -10.00 -4.26 6.94
CA ALA A 137 -9.96 -3.45 8.16
C ALA A 137 -10.99 -3.92 9.19
N VAL A 138 -12.18 -4.30 8.76
CA VAL A 138 -13.20 -4.86 9.66
C VAL A 138 -12.67 -6.11 10.36
N GLU A 139 -11.92 -6.94 9.65
CA GLU A 139 -11.30 -8.14 10.21
C GLU A 139 -10.14 -7.81 11.16
N LEU A 140 -9.22 -6.95 10.74
CA LEU A 140 -7.95 -6.71 11.43
C LEU A 140 -7.98 -5.58 12.47
N ARG A 141 -8.94 -4.67 12.35
CA ARG A 141 -9.04 -3.49 13.20
C ARG A 141 -10.43 -3.35 13.84
N ALA A 142 -11.07 -4.49 14.14
CA ALA A 142 -12.43 -4.51 14.69
C ALA A 142 -12.56 -3.67 15.97
N GLU A 143 -11.59 -3.77 16.88
CA GLU A 143 -11.62 -3.02 18.14
C GLU A 143 -11.46 -1.53 17.92
N GLU A 144 -10.55 -1.14 17.02
CA GLU A 144 -10.33 0.26 16.67
C GLU A 144 -11.60 0.87 16.05
N ILE A 145 -12.22 0.15 15.11
CA ILE A 145 -13.46 0.59 14.46
C ILE A 145 -14.57 0.77 15.48
N ALA A 146 -14.71 -0.16 16.43
CA ALA A 146 -15.71 -0.06 17.49
C ALA A 146 -15.50 1.18 18.36
N ARG A 147 -14.25 1.48 18.73
CA ARG A 147 -13.92 2.68 19.52
C ARG A 147 -14.26 3.96 18.78
N VAL A 148 -13.96 4.03 17.48
CA VAL A 148 -14.25 5.20 16.65
C VAL A 148 -15.77 5.43 16.57
N ARG A 149 -16.56 4.35 16.40
CA ARG A 149 -18.02 4.46 16.35
C ARG A 149 -18.62 4.91 17.68
N GLN A 150 -18.04 4.49 18.79
CA GLN A 150 -18.51 4.88 20.14
C GLN A 150 -18.18 6.33 20.47
N ALA A 151 -17.15 6.90 19.86
CA ALA A 151 -16.71 8.27 20.11
C ALA A 151 -17.56 9.33 19.40
N VAL A 152 -18.48 8.93 18.54
CA VAL A 152 -19.35 9.83 17.76
C VAL A 152 -20.65 10.11 18.47
#